data_73f08376c581a1cc01b06f4eb8bcea3d
#
_entry.id   73f08376c581a1cc01b06f4eb8bcea3d
#
_cell.length_a   1.000
_cell.length_b   1.000
_cell.length_c   1.000
_cell.angle_alpha   90.00
_cell.angle_beta   90.00
_cell.angle_gamma   90.00
#
_symmetry.space_group_name_H-M   'P 1'
#
loop_
_entity.id
_entity.type
_entity.pdbx_description
1 polymer ?
#
loop_
_entity_poly.entity_id
_entity_poly.type
_entity_poly.pdbx_seq_one_letter_code
_entity_poly.pdbx_strand_id
1 'polypeptide(L)'
;CIRDRQSSALSSVDINDSVHYKGYPIYYKDKLYLRPKVLTDNLRFASGDLFNERDVQQTYSSFGRLSALKYTNIRFIETQVGDSTMLDCYVMLTKSKHKSVSFEVEGTNSAGDLGAAASVSFQNRNLFRGSETFMIKFRGAYEVISGLQAGYSNNNYTEYGVETSINFPNFLFPFISSDFKRKIRATTEFGLQYNYQLRPEFLRTMASANWSYKWTQRQKIQHRIDLINIAFLYLPRISERFKEDYINKGQNHIFQYNYQDRLIINMGYSYNYNSVGGSIINNTIASNSYSIRFNFESAGNVMYALSKAANIRKNSNGEYAILGIPYAQYLKGEFDFAKNIRIDYRNSFAFHAGVGIAVPYGNAKTIPFEKQYFSGGANSVRGWSVRDLGPGSFAGNGNLLDQSGDIKLDASIEYRSKLFWKFQGAVFIDAGNIWTIRSYANQPGGVFKFDRFYKQIAVAYGLGLRLDLDFFILRFDGGMKAVNPAYETRKEHFPIIHPKFSRD
;
A
#
# COMPACT_ATOMS: atom_id res chain seq x y z
N CYS A 1 3.41 30.33 -30.91
CA CYS A 1 3.96 31.64 -30.49
C CYS A 1 3.13 32.19 -29.35
N ILE A 2 3.73 32.47 -28.21
CA ILE A 2 3.05 33.21 -27.14
C ILE A 2 3.33 34.69 -27.42
N ARG A 3 2.32 35.41 -27.90
CA ARG A 3 2.45 36.83 -28.22
C ARG A 3 1.73 37.71 -27.18
N ASP A 4 2.31 38.83 -26.90
CA ASP A 4 1.87 39.85 -25.97
C ASP A 4 0.79 40.74 -26.62
N ARG A 5 -0.43 40.18 -26.80
CA ARG A 5 -1.62 40.97 -27.16
C ARG A 5 -2.80 40.59 -26.30
N GLN A 6 -3.39 41.58 -25.64
CA GLN A 6 -4.71 41.50 -25.03
C GLN A 6 -5.75 41.17 -26.12
N SER A 7 -6.07 39.90 -26.30
CA SER A 7 -7.14 39.49 -27.21
C SER A 7 -8.46 39.44 -26.43
N SER A 8 -9.57 39.59 -27.18
CA SER A 8 -10.94 39.48 -26.65
C SER A 8 -11.25 38.22 -25.91
N ALA A 9 -10.39 37.18 -26.01
CA ALA A 9 -10.48 35.94 -25.25
C ALA A 9 -10.13 36.08 -23.75
N LEU A 10 -9.45 37.16 -23.36
CA LEU A 10 -9.08 37.50 -21.99
C LEU A 10 -10.05 38.47 -21.32
N SER A 11 -11.02 39.03 -22.06
CA SER A 11 -11.95 40.04 -21.56
C SER A 11 -12.91 39.58 -20.46
N SER A 12 -13.00 38.28 -20.20
CA SER A 12 -13.81 37.71 -19.09
C SER A 12 -13.01 37.38 -17.83
N VAL A 13 -11.69 37.64 -17.83
CA VAL A 13 -10.82 37.37 -16.69
C VAL A 13 -10.30 38.67 -16.10
N ASP A 14 -10.64 39.00 -14.87
CA ASP A 14 -10.08 40.16 -14.13
C ASP A 14 -8.58 39.97 -13.95
N ILE A 15 -7.76 40.50 -14.82
CA ILE A 15 -6.30 40.47 -14.75
C ILE A 15 -5.83 41.84 -14.31
N ASN A 16 -5.10 41.92 -13.19
CA ASN A 16 -4.63 43.19 -12.65
C ASN A 16 -3.11 43.33 -12.71
N ASP A 17 -2.38 42.23 -12.93
CA ASP A 17 -0.92 42.23 -12.86
C ASP A 17 -0.28 41.16 -13.78
N SER A 18 1.00 41.33 -14.11
CA SER A 18 1.76 40.42 -14.95
C SER A 18 3.23 40.33 -14.53
N VAL A 19 3.85 39.16 -14.78
CA VAL A 19 5.28 38.96 -14.61
C VAL A 19 5.87 38.24 -15.82
N HIS A 20 7.02 38.69 -16.29
CA HIS A 20 7.77 38.01 -17.35
C HIS A 20 8.80 37.05 -16.73
N TYR A 21 8.78 35.79 -17.15
CA TYR A 21 9.72 34.78 -16.69
C TYR A 21 10.14 33.85 -17.82
N LYS A 22 11.43 33.76 -18.11
CA LYS A 22 12.00 32.97 -19.22
C LYS A 22 11.33 33.21 -20.57
N GLY A 23 10.97 34.46 -20.89
CA GLY A 23 10.32 34.81 -22.15
C GLY A 23 8.82 34.57 -22.20
N TYR A 24 8.20 34.09 -21.10
CA TYR A 24 6.74 33.90 -21.04
C TYR A 24 6.10 34.99 -20.20
N PRO A 25 5.08 35.71 -20.72
CA PRO A 25 4.23 36.59 -19.93
C PRO A 25 3.24 35.76 -19.13
N ILE A 26 3.17 35.99 -17.84
CA ILE A 26 2.27 35.32 -16.89
C ILE A 26 1.34 36.39 -16.31
N TYR A 27 0.07 36.27 -16.62
CA TYR A 27 -0.98 37.19 -16.18
C TYR A 27 -1.71 36.62 -14.95
N TYR A 28 -2.03 37.44 -13.96
CA TYR A 28 -2.70 36.97 -12.75
C TYR A 28 -3.54 38.07 -12.09
N LYS A 29 -4.47 37.69 -11.22
CA LYS A 29 -5.23 38.56 -10.36
C LYS A 29 -4.66 38.55 -8.94
N ASP A 30 -4.44 39.72 -8.35
CA ASP A 30 -3.98 39.99 -6.98
C ASP A 30 -2.59 39.42 -6.67
N LYS A 31 -2.48 38.12 -6.40
CA LYS A 31 -1.22 37.43 -6.06
C LYS A 31 -0.98 36.23 -6.93
N LEU A 32 0.24 36.11 -7.43
CA LEU A 32 0.67 34.95 -8.18
C LEU A 32 0.57 33.69 -7.30
N TYR A 33 -0.29 32.75 -7.71
CA TYR A 33 -0.67 31.59 -6.94
C TYR A 33 0.43 30.52 -6.91
N LEU A 34 1.09 30.28 -8.05
CA LEU A 34 2.23 29.39 -8.20
C LEU A 34 3.49 30.17 -8.55
N ARG A 35 4.66 29.67 -8.18
CA ARG A 35 5.94 30.27 -8.59
C ARG A 35 6.05 30.23 -10.12
N PRO A 36 6.58 31.28 -10.80
CA PRO A 36 6.76 31.32 -12.26
C PRO A 36 7.49 30.09 -12.81
N LYS A 37 8.52 29.64 -12.13
CA LYS A 37 9.29 28.44 -12.46
C LYS A 37 8.41 27.18 -12.57
N VAL A 38 7.43 27.00 -11.68
CA VAL A 38 6.53 25.85 -11.71
C VAL A 38 5.65 25.86 -12.96
N LEU A 39 5.20 27.04 -13.37
CA LEU A 39 4.39 27.21 -14.58
C LEU A 39 5.21 26.88 -15.82
N THR A 40 6.40 27.47 -15.98
CA THR A 40 7.24 27.27 -17.17
C THR A 40 7.85 25.87 -17.26
N ASP A 41 8.23 25.25 -16.14
CA ASP A 41 8.81 23.90 -16.14
C ASP A 41 7.78 22.81 -16.53
N ASN A 42 6.48 23.10 -16.45
CA ASN A 42 5.39 22.19 -16.86
C ASN A 42 4.91 22.39 -18.31
N LEU A 43 5.36 23.43 -19.02
CA LEU A 43 5.17 23.58 -20.45
C LEU A 43 6.10 22.62 -21.22
N ARG A 44 5.63 22.04 -22.32
CA ARG A 44 6.36 21.09 -23.18
C ARG A 44 6.69 21.65 -24.55
N PHE A 45 6.27 22.86 -24.83
CA PHE A 45 6.57 23.60 -26.03
C PHE A 45 7.00 25.01 -25.64
N ALA A 46 7.78 25.64 -26.49
CA ALA A 46 8.30 26.98 -26.34
C ALA A 46 7.76 27.88 -27.47
N SER A 47 7.93 29.20 -27.30
CA SER A 47 7.68 30.16 -28.37
C SER A 47 8.64 29.88 -29.52
N GLY A 48 8.09 29.75 -30.76
CA GLY A 48 8.84 29.42 -31.96
C GLY A 48 8.88 27.93 -32.32
N ASP A 49 8.41 27.04 -31.47
CA ASP A 49 8.29 25.63 -31.80
C ASP A 49 7.15 25.38 -32.81
N LEU A 50 7.31 24.32 -33.60
CA LEU A 50 6.22 23.83 -34.44
C LEU A 50 5.13 23.21 -33.57
N PHE A 51 3.86 23.39 -34.00
CA PHE A 51 2.72 22.80 -33.35
C PHE A 51 2.84 21.26 -33.33
N ASN A 52 2.74 20.69 -32.13
CA ASN A 52 2.77 19.26 -31.93
C ASN A 52 1.72 18.86 -30.89
N GLU A 53 0.72 18.13 -31.31
CA GLU A 53 -0.37 17.67 -30.43
C GLU A 53 0.14 16.87 -29.23
N ARG A 54 1.18 16.08 -29.41
CA ARG A 54 1.79 15.29 -28.33
C ARG A 54 2.32 16.18 -27.21
N ASP A 55 2.94 17.32 -27.55
CA ASP A 55 3.50 18.24 -26.55
C ASP A 55 2.39 19.01 -25.83
N VAL A 56 1.29 19.30 -26.52
CA VAL A 56 0.07 19.85 -25.93
C VAL A 56 -0.54 18.87 -24.94
N GLN A 57 -0.71 17.59 -25.31
CA GLN A 57 -1.23 16.55 -24.42
C GLN A 57 -0.30 16.31 -23.21
N GLN A 58 1.00 16.37 -23.42
CA GLN A 58 1.96 16.28 -22.33
C GLN A 58 1.92 17.49 -21.39
N THR A 59 1.63 18.68 -21.91
CA THR A 59 1.42 19.91 -21.13
C THR A 59 0.16 19.78 -20.27
N TYR A 60 -0.97 19.34 -20.83
CA TYR A 60 -2.18 19.02 -20.08
C TYR A 60 -1.89 18.02 -18.94
N SER A 61 -1.22 16.93 -19.27
CA SER A 61 -0.83 15.92 -18.27
C SER A 61 0.11 16.47 -17.19
N SER A 62 0.99 17.40 -17.52
CA SER A 62 1.92 18.03 -16.58
C SER A 62 1.19 18.92 -15.59
N PHE A 63 0.32 19.80 -16.07
CA PHE A 63 -0.50 20.67 -15.21
C PHE A 63 -1.55 19.88 -14.42
N GLY A 64 -2.15 18.84 -15.01
CA GLY A 64 -3.13 17.99 -14.34
C GLY A 64 -2.60 17.25 -13.10
N ARG A 65 -1.29 17.12 -12.95
CA ARG A 65 -0.65 16.54 -11.76
C ARG A 65 -0.44 17.53 -10.61
N LEU A 66 -0.59 18.83 -10.88
CA LEU A 66 -0.44 19.88 -9.89
C LEU A 66 -1.71 19.98 -9.04
N SER A 67 -1.65 19.53 -7.79
CA SER A 67 -2.79 19.54 -6.84
C SER A 67 -3.36 20.94 -6.58
N ALA A 68 -2.56 21.98 -6.80
CA ALA A 68 -2.93 23.36 -6.69
C ALA A 68 -3.87 23.83 -7.84
N LEU A 69 -3.97 23.09 -8.94
CA LEU A 69 -4.78 23.40 -10.09
C LEU A 69 -6.00 22.48 -10.17
N LYS A 70 -7.15 23.05 -10.54
CA LYS A 70 -8.40 22.32 -10.72
C LYS A 70 -8.63 21.97 -12.19
N TYR A 71 -8.42 22.96 -13.06
CA TYR A 71 -8.60 22.82 -14.51
C TYR A 71 -7.47 23.53 -15.25
N THR A 72 -7.08 22.94 -16.37
CA THR A 72 -6.17 23.51 -17.36
C THR A 72 -6.91 23.57 -18.68
N ASN A 73 -6.89 24.71 -19.34
CA ASN A 73 -7.43 24.89 -20.68
C ASN A 73 -6.34 25.51 -21.54
N ILE A 74 -6.00 24.88 -22.66
CA ILE A 74 -5.04 25.39 -23.65
C ILE A 74 -5.78 25.73 -24.90
N ARG A 75 -5.74 27.00 -25.29
CA ARG A 75 -6.43 27.53 -26.46
C ARG A 75 -5.41 28.07 -27.44
N PHE A 76 -5.59 27.74 -28.71
CA PHE A 76 -4.80 28.24 -29.82
C PHE A 76 -5.67 29.20 -30.64
N ILE A 77 -5.10 30.32 -31.03
CA ILE A 77 -5.72 31.32 -31.92
C ILE A 77 -4.79 31.51 -33.11
N GLU A 78 -5.31 31.33 -34.30
CA GLU A 78 -4.57 31.57 -35.52
C GLU A 78 -4.35 33.08 -35.73
N THR A 79 -3.11 33.46 -36.02
CA THR A 79 -2.72 34.85 -36.30
C THR A 79 -1.83 34.86 -37.53
N GLN A 80 -2.15 35.67 -38.51
CA GLN A 80 -1.30 35.87 -39.68
C GLN A 80 -0.20 36.88 -39.39
N VAL A 81 1.05 36.49 -39.67
CA VAL A 81 2.24 37.34 -39.55
C VAL A 81 2.99 37.29 -40.87
N GLY A 82 2.76 38.29 -41.75
CA GLY A 82 3.20 38.25 -43.14
C GLY A 82 2.52 37.11 -43.89
N ASP A 83 3.28 36.35 -44.66
CA ASP A 83 2.78 35.19 -45.43
C ASP A 83 2.68 33.88 -44.59
N SER A 84 2.97 33.93 -43.31
CA SER A 84 3.00 32.74 -42.45
C SER A 84 1.85 32.77 -41.44
N THR A 85 1.12 31.65 -41.31
CA THR A 85 0.14 31.42 -40.23
C THR A 85 0.86 30.96 -38.96
N MET A 86 0.68 31.70 -37.89
CA MET A 86 1.20 31.39 -36.57
C MET A 86 0.07 31.12 -35.59
N LEU A 87 0.36 30.39 -34.50
CA LEU A 87 -0.59 30.08 -33.44
C LEU A 87 -0.20 30.84 -32.16
N ASP A 88 -1.08 31.71 -31.68
CA ASP A 88 -0.99 32.26 -30.34
C ASP A 88 -1.57 31.27 -29.33
N CYS A 89 -0.77 30.86 -28.36
CA CYS A 89 -1.16 29.87 -27.38
C CYS A 89 -1.48 30.52 -26.02
N TYR A 90 -2.67 30.27 -25.50
CA TYR A 90 -3.14 30.72 -24.19
C TYR A 90 -3.32 29.52 -23.28
N VAL A 91 -2.55 29.44 -22.19
CA VAL A 91 -2.67 28.41 -21.14
C VAL A 91 -3.42 29.01 -19.96
N MET A 92 -4.69 28.67 -19.83
CA MET A 92 -5.58 29.15 -18.78
C MET A 92 -5.64 28.15 -17.65
N LEU A 93 -5.30 28.59 -16.43
CA LEU A 93 -5.18 27.72 -15.24
C LEU A 93 -6.18 28.17 -14.17
N THR A 94 -7.01 27.24 -13.70
CA THR A 94 -7.96 27.49 -12.62
C THR A 94 -7.43 26.91 -11.31
N LYS A 95 -7.35 27.76 -10.26
CA LYS A 95 -6.88 27.32 -8.92
C LYS A 95 -7.83 26.30 -8.31
N SER A 96 -7.26 25.33 -7.62
CA SER A 96 -7.96 24.44 -6.70
C SER A 96 -8.24 25.11 -5.36
N LYS A 97 -9.13 24.57 -4.55
CA LYS A 97 -9.26 24.98 -3.13
C LYS A 97 -7.92 24.72 -2.43
N HIS A 98 -7.35 25.78 -1.86
CA HIS A 98 -6.04 25.78 -1.24
C HIS A 98 -5.97 24.85 -0.03
N LYS A 99 -7.01 24.87 0.81
CA LYS A 99 -7.13 24.08 2.03
C LYS A 99 -8.40 23.25 2.00
N SER A 100 -8.35 22.06 2.60
CA SER A 100 -9.52 21.21 2.84
C SER A 100 -9.39 20.52 4.17
N VAL A 101 -10.51 20.32 4.83
CA VAL A 101 -10.65 19.46 6.00
C VAL A 101 -11.61 18.35 5.63
N SER A 102 -11.28 17.11 5.96
CA SER A 102 -12.18 15.98 5.84
C SER A 102 -12.33 15.29 7.18
N PHE A 103 -13.52 14.76 7.40
CA PHE A 103 -13.90 14.00 8.56
C PHE A 103 -14.41 12.63 8.09
N GLU A 104 -13.88 11.55 8.67
CA GLU A 104 -14.24 10.18 8.33
C GLU A 104 -14.63 9.44 9.59
N VAL A 105 -15.70 8.64 9.52
CA VAL A 105 -16.12 7.71 10.57
C VAL A 105 -16.20 6.32 9.96
N GLU A 106 -15.64 5.35 10.65
CA GLU A 106 -15.55 3.95 10.22
C GLU A 106 -16.12 3.05 11.30
N GLY A 107 -16.93 2.07 10.93
CA GLY A 107 -17.19 0.90 11.76
C GLY A 107 -16.15 -0.16 11.47
N THR A 108 -15.56 -0.75 12.49
CA THR A 108 -14.56 -1.80 12.35
C THR A 108 -15.07 -3.14 12.85
N ASN A 109 -14.65 -4.23 12.19
CA ASN A 109 -14.87 -5.58 12.66
C ASN A 109 -13.61 -6.39 12.34
N SER A 110 -12.78 -6.60 13.34
CA SER A 110 -11.50 -7.31 13.22
C SER A 110 -11.60 -8.70 13.80
N ALA A 111 -11.91 -9.71 12.98
CA ALA A 111 -12.02 -11.11 13.38
C ALA A 111 -13.08 -11.38 14.47
N GLY A 112 -14.19 -10.62 14.47
CA GLY A 112 -15.26 -10.71 15.46
C GLY A 112 -15.24 -9.61 16.51
N ASP A 113 -14.17 -8.85 16.61
CA ASP A 113 -14.07 -7.68 17.49
C ASP A 113 -14.74 -6.49 16.82
N LEU A 114 -15.77 -5.96 17.46
CA LEU A 114 -16.54 -4.82 16.97
C LEU A 114 -15.96 -3.52 17.50
N GLY A 115 -15.87 -2.53 16.63
CA GLY A 115 -15.33 -1.24 17.01
C GLY A 115 -15.77 -0.08 16.11
N ALA A 116 -15.26 1.08 16.44
CA ALA A 116 -15.44 2.30 15.67
C ALA A 116 -14.12 3.09 15.61
N ALA A 117 -13.91 3.76 14.51
CA ALA A 117 -12.80 4.69 14.34
C ALA A 117 -13.29 6.02 13.76
N ALA A 118 -12.63 7.09 14.12
CA ALA A 118 -12.84 8.40 13.55
C ALA A 118 -11.52 9.05 13.17
N SER A 119 -11.51 9.80 12.09
CA SER A 119 -10.33 10.57 11.70
C SER A 119 -10.69 11.96 11.17
N VAL A 120 -9.80 12.88 11.44
CA VAL A 120 -9.85 14.26 10.92
C VAL A 120 -8.56 14.51 10.16
N SER A 121 -8.67 14.94 8.90
CA SER A 121 -7.50 15.31 8.11
C SER A 121 -7.60 16.74 7.60
N PHE A 122 -6.48 17.44 7.68
CA PHE A 122 -6.26 18.75 7.09
C PHE A 122 -5.26 18.62 5.93
N GLN A 123 -5.60 19.22 4.80
CA GLN A 123 -4.74 19.24 3.63
C GLN A 123 -4.55 20.67 3.11
N ASN A 124 -3.29 21.03 2.80
CA ASN A 124 -2.91 22.23 2.09
C ASN A 124 -2.23 21.85 0.77
N ARG A 125 -2.78 22.27 -0.38
CA ARG A 125 -2.36 21.85 -1.73
C ARG A 125 -1.33 22.76 -2.40
N ASN A 126 -0.83 23.75 -1.71
CA ASN A 126 0.13 24.71 -2.27
C ASN A 126 0.98 25.35 -1.15
N LEU A 127 1.66 24.52 -0.36
CA LEU A 127 2.32 24.93 0.87
C LEU A 127 3.41 26.01 0.62
N PHE A 128 4.27 25.78 -0.38
CA PHE A 128 5.37 26.69 -0.71
C PHE A 128 5.19 27.33 -2.12
N ARG A 129 3.97 27.42 -2.63
CA ARG A 129 3.65 27.97 -3.97
C ARG A 129 4.28 27.16 -5.11
N GLY A 130 4.57 25.88 -4.90
CA GLY A 130 5.08 24.93 -5.88
C GLY A 130 4.14 23.75 -6.14
N SER A 131 2.88 23.85 -5.65
CA SER A 131 1.90 22.75 -5.66
C SER A 131 2.30 21.59 -4.74
N GLU A 132 3.09 21.86 -3.72
CA GLU A 132 3.38 20.89 -2.67
C GLU A 132 2.12 20.64 -1.84
N THR A 133 1.83 19.37 -1.59
CA THR A 133 0.68 18.99 -0.76
C THR A 133 1.17 18.59 0.63
N PHE A 134 0.76 19.36 1.62
CA PHE A 134 0.93 19.00 3.01
C PHE A 134 -0.37 18.39 3.54
N MET A 135 -0.29 17.28 4.26
CA MET A 135 -1.40 16.63 4.93
C MET A 135 -1.03 16.30 6.37
N ILE A 136 -1.97 16.52 7.27
CA ILE A 136 -1.93 15.99 8.64
C ILE A 136 -3.26 15.31 8.93
N LYS A 137 -3.21 14.07 9.44
CA LYS A 137 -4.37 13.26 9.79
C LYS A 137 -4.23 12.80 11.25
N PHE A 138 -5.28 12.99 12.01
CA PHE A 138 -5.45 12.44 13.35
C PHE A 138 -6.48 11.32 13.28
N ARG A 139 -6.18 10.18 13.88
CA ARG A 139 -7.07 9.01 13.94
C ARG A 139 -7.20 8.53 15.38
N GLY A 140 -8.43 8.19 15.77
CA GLY A 140 -8.73 7.47 17.00
C GLY A 140 -9.56 6.25 16.67
N ALA A 141 -9.27 5.11 17.31
CA ALA A 141 -10.08 3.90 17.17
C ALA A 141 -10.30 3.24 18.53
N TYR A 142 -11.43 2.59 18.66
CA TYR A 142 -11.81 1.83 19.84
C TYR A 142 -12.50 0.55 19.40
N GLU A 143 -12.06 -0.61 19.91
CA GLU A 143 -12.63 -1.91 19.61
C GLU A 143 -12.83 -2.71 20.92
N VAL A 144 -13.90 -3.46 20.99
CA VAL A 144 -14.16 -4.42 22.08
C VAL A 144 -13.66 -5.78 21.62
N ILE A 145 -12.66 -6.30 22.32
CA ILE A 145 -12.03 -7.59 21.99
C ILE A 145 -12.92 -8.71 22.58
N SER A 146 -13.41 -9.58 21.72
CA SER A 146 -14.15 -10.79 22.07
C SER A 146 -13.18 -11.98 22.17
N GLY A 147 -13.44 -12.90 23.10
CA GLY A 147 -12.68 -14.15 23.22
C GLY A 147 -11.34 -14.07 23.97
N LEU A 148 -11.07 -12.98 24.70
CA LEU A 148 -9.95 -12.94 25.63
C LEU A 148 -10.10 -13.98 26.75
N GLN A 149 -9.01 -14.68 27.06
CA GLN A 149 -8.97 -15.57 28.22
C GLN A 149 -9.20 -14.79 29.51
N ALA A 150 -9.90 -15.41 30.50
CA ALA A 150 -10.13 -14.77 31.78
C ALA A 150 -8.82 -14.34 32.46
N GLY A 151 -8.80 -13.13 33.05
CA GLY A 151 -7.67 -12.59 33.81
C GLY A 151 -6.92 -11.42 33.22
N TYR A 152 -7.35 -10.90 32.06
CA TYR A 152 -6.93 -9.57 31.61
C TYR A 152 -7.79 -8.49 32.27
N SER A 153 -7.16 -7.39 32.66
CA SER A 153 -7.83 -6.29 33.39
C SER A 153 -8.75 -5.42 32.52
N ASN A 154 -8.63 -5.52 31.21
CA ASN A 154 -9.38 -4.72 30.24
C ASN A 154 -9.54 -5.51 28.93
N ASN A 155 -10.73 -5.46 28.32
CA ASN A 155 -11.04 -6.14 27.05
C ASN A 155 -11.11 -5.17 25.87
N ASN A 156 -10.51 -4.00 26.00
CA ASN A 156 -10.64 -2.94 24.99
C ASN A 156 -9.31 -2.71 24.26
N TYR A 157 -9.40 -2.50 22.96
CA TYR A 157 -8.35 -1.96 22.13
C TYR A 157 -8.60 -0.46 21.93
N THR A 158 -7.57 0.32 22.14
CA THR A 158 -7.62 1.76 21.88
C THR A 158 -6.40 2.15 21.04
N GLU A 159 -6.62 2.93 20.00
CA GLU A 159 -5.58 3.41 19.11
C GLU A 159 -5.67 4.92 18.91
N TYR A 160 -4.54 5.59 18.96
CA TYR A 160 -4.38 6.98 18.56
C TYR A 160 -3.25 7.09 17.55
N GLY A 161 -3.52 7.74 16.42
CA GLY A 161 -2.56 7.91 15.35
C GLY A 161 -2.47 9.36 14.88
N VAL A 162 -1.25 9.77 14.54
CA VAL A 162 -0.98 11.03 13.84
C VAL A 162 -0.13 10.69 12.61
N GLU A 163 -0.60 11.10 11.46
CA GLU A 163 0.11 10.96 10.20
C GLU A 163 0.32 12.35 9.58
N THR A 164 1.53 12.64 9.17
CA THR A 164 1.90 13.89 8.50
C THR A 164 2.68 13.56 7.25
N SER A 165 2.33 14.17 6.12
CA SER A 165 3.06 14.00 4.87
C SER A 165 3.20 15.28 4.09
N ILE A 166 4.34 15.41 3.37
CA ILE A 166 4.57 16.45 2.38
C ILE A 166 4.90 15.77 1.06
N ASN A 167 4.12 16.07 0.04
CA ASN A 167 4.29 15.56 -1.30
C ASN A 167 4.71 16.69 -2.24
N PHE A 168 5.88 16.56 -2.86
CA PHE A 168 6.41 17.46 -3.86
C PHE A 168 6.10 16.92 -5.25
N PRO A 169 5.51 17.70 -6.18
CA PRO A 169 5.23 17.24 -7.54
C PRO A 169 6.49 17.04 -8.39
N ASN A 170 7.67 17.24 -7.81
CA ASN A 170 8.97 17.18 -8.46
C ASN A 170 9.86 16.10 -7.87
N PHE A 171 10.78 15.57 -8.69
CA PHE A 171 11.80 14.62 -8.26
C PHE A 171 12.97 15.34 -7.55
N LEU A 172 12.96 15.33 -6.22
CA LEU A 172 13.94 16.03 -5.37
C LEU A 172 15.16 15.14 -5.06
N PHE A 173 15.88 14.68 -6.05
CA PHE A 173 17.13 13.96 -5.85
C PHE A 173 18.31 14.78 -6.40
N PRO A 174 19.35 15.11 -5.58
CA PRO A 174 20.36 16.08 -5.97
C PRO A 174 21.30 15.60 -7.09
N PHE A 175 21.58 14.29 -7.15
CA PHE A 175 22.64 13.72 -8.00
C PHE A 175 22.15 13.28 -9.40
N ILE A 176 20.94 13.63 -9.81
CA ILE A 176 20.37 13.24 -11.10
C ILE A 176 20.16 14.45 -11.99
N SER A 177 20.49 14.31 -13.29
CA SER A 177 20.35 15.37 -14.29
C SER A 177 18.90 15.88 -14.44
N SER A 178 18.77 17.13 -14.83
CA SER A 178 17.45 17.76 -15.06
C SER A 178 16.64 17.06 -16.15
N ASP A 179 17.30 16.54 -17.18
CA ASP A 179 16.64 15.85 -18.31
C ASP A 179 16.06 14.51 -17.88
N PHE A 180 16.79 13.76 -17.05
CA PHE A 180 16.27 12.52 -16.47
C PHE A 180 15.06 12.78 -15.56
N LYS A 181 15.11 13.82 -14.71
CA LYS A 181 13.98 14.26 -13.87
C LYS A 181 12.75 14.60 -14.71
N ARG A 182 12.95 15.31 -15.82
CA ARG A 182 11.89 15.66 -16.78
C ARG A 182 11.27 14.42 -17.43
N LYS A 183 12.07 13.40 -17.75
CA LYS A 183 11.62 12.17 -18.40
C LYS A 183 10.79 11.29 -17.47
N ILE A 184 11.25 11.08 -16.24
CA ILE A 184 10.58 10.19 -15.25
C ILE A 184 9.38 10.87 -14.63
N ARG A 185 9.44 12.17 -14.33
CA ARG A 185 8.37 12.96 -13.68
C ARG A 185 7.94 12.36 -12.35
N ALA A 186 8.89 11.91 -11.55
CA ALA A 186 8.62 11.38 -10.24
C ALA A 186 8.18 12.48 -9.27
N THR A 187 7.30 12.12 -8.34
CA THR A 187 6.97 12.92 -7.16
C THR A 187 7.82 12.44 -5.99
N THR A 188 8.12 13.36 -5.07
CA THR A 188 8.85 13.06 -3.82
C THR A 188 7.90 13.18 -2.65
N GLU A 189 7.87 12.17 -1.79
CA GLU A 189 7.05 12.14 -0.59
C GLU A 189 7.91 11.95 0.64
N PHE A 190 7.71 12.81 1.64
CA PHE A 190 8.20 12.64 3.00
C PHE A 190 7.01 12.43 3.90
N GLY A 191 7.05 11.41 4.74
CA GLY A 191 6.01 11.09 5.68
C GLY A 191 6.57 10.85 7.08
N LEU A 192 5.78 11.24 8.08
CA LEU A 192 5.99 10.92 9.49
C LEU A 192 4.69 10.34 10.03
N GLN A 193 4.80 9.26 10.77
CA GLN A 193 3.66 8.63 11.41
C GLN A 193 4.00 8.26 12.85
N TYR A 194 3.07 8.52 13.73
CA TYR A 194 3.10 8.08 15.11
C TYR A 194 1.81 7.37 15.43
N ASN A 195 1.91 6.18 16.03
CA ASN A 195 0.77 5.36 16.39
C ASN A 195 0.97 4.81 17.81
N TYR A 196 -0.03 5.00 18.65
CA TYR A 196 -0.10 4.50 20.00
C TYR A 196 -1.24 3.50 20.11
N GLN A 197 -0.93 2.27 20.51
CA GLN A 197 -1.88 1.16 20.62
C GLN A 197 -1.87 0.61 22.03
N LEU A 198 -3.01 0.67 22.68
CA LEU A 198 -3.24 0.05 23.97
C LEU A 198 -4.13 -1.19 23.78
N ARG A 199 -3.57 -2.35 24.10
CA ARG A 199 -4.26 -3.64 24.13
C ARG A 199 -4.20 -4.23 25.54
N PRO A 200 -5.08 -5.18 25.87
CA PRO A 200 -4.98 -5.91 27.13
C PRO A 200 -3.64 -6.57 27.37
N GLU A 201 -3.03 -7.08 26.29
CA GLU A 201 -1.79 -7.84 26.30
C GLU A 201 -0.56 -6.94 26.41
N PHE A 202 -0.58 -5.80 25.74
CA PHE A 202 0.57 -4.90 25.65
C PHE A 202 0.21 -3.45 25.33
N LEU A 203 1.13 -2.57 25.64
CA LEU A 203 1.17 -1.20 25.11
C LEU A 203 2.26 -1.13 24.05
N ARG A 204 1.91 -0.69 22.85
CA ARG A 204 2.84 -0.53 21.73
C ARG A 204 2.79 0.89 21.18
N THR A 205 3.94 1.45 20.96
CA THR A 205 4.12 2.71 20.24
C THR A 205 4.93 2.45 18.98
N MET A 206 4.49 2.99 17.87
CA MET A 206 5.21 2.93 16.60
C MET A 206 5.42 4.34 16.07
N ALA A 207 6.67 4.70 15.82
CA ALA A 207 7.04 5.92 15.12
C ALA A 207 7.70 5.55 13.80
N SER A 208 7.29 6.16 12.71
CA SER A 208 7.93 5.92 11.41
C SER A 208 8.17 7.19 10.62
N ALA A 209 9.22 7.15 9.80
CA ALA A 209 9.59 8.20 8.86
C ALA A 209 9.91 7.56 7.52
N ASN A 210 9.38 8.13 6.45
CA ASN A 210 9.65 7.64 5.10
C ASN A 210 10.04 8.75 4.13
N TRP A 211 10.91 8.39 3.20
CA TRP A 211 11.26 9.19 2.04
C TRP A 211 11.10 8.31 0.80
N SER A 212 10.16 8.67 -0.07
CA SER A 212 9.85 7.87 -1.24
C SER A 212 9.70 8.69 -2.51
N TYR A 213 9.92 8.01 -3.64
CA TYR A 213 9.68 8.52 -4.98
C TYR A 213 8.62 7.68 -5.68
N LYS A 214 7.66 8.35 -6.33
CA LYS A 214 6.58 7.69 -7.06
C LYS A 214 6.49 8.28 -8.47
N TRP A 215 6.32 7.42 -9.47
CA TRP A 215 6.02 7.87 -10.83
C TRP A 215 5.15 6.85 -11.57
N THR A 216 4.45 7.35 -12.56
CA THR A 216 3.57 6.52 -13.41
C THR A 216 4.05 6.62 -14.85
N GLN A 217 4.26 5.47 -15.47
CA GLN A 217 4.67 5.36 -16.87
C GLN A 217 3.51 4.84 -17.72
N ARG A 218 3.22 5.53 -18.83
CA ARG A 218 2.16 5.14 -19.80
C ARG A 218 0.78 4.91 -19.15
N GLN A 219 0.49 5.55 -18.01
CA GLN A 219 -0.75 5.39 -17.22
C GLN A 219 -1.05 3.95 -16.76
N LYS A 220 -0.17 3.00 -17.01
CA LYS A 220 -0.33 1.57 -16.71
C LYS A 220 0.64 1.05 -15.69
N ILE A 221 1.84 1.64 -15.60
CA ILE A 221 2.90 1.18 -14.74
C ILE A 221 3.12 2.22 -13.65
N GLN A 222 2.98 1.81 -12.40
CA GLN A 222 3.31 2.63 -11.25
C GLN A 222 4.56 2.08 -10.60
N HIS A 223 5.53 2.96 -10.38
CA HIS A 223 6.76 2.68 -9.68
C HIS A 223 6.79 3.44 -8.36
N ARG A 224 7.30 2.80 -7.34
CA ARG A 224 7.64 3.44 -6.07
C ARG A 224 9.01 2.96 -5.62
N ILE A 225 9.88 3.89 -5.25
CA ILE A 225 11.12 3.62 -4.55
C ILE A 225 11.00 4.22 -3.16
N ASP A 226 11.06 3.39 -2.13
CA ASP A 226 11.27 3.84 -0.77
C ASP A 226 12.77 3.90 -0.53
N LEU A 227 13.33 5.11 -0.58
CA LEU A 227 14.77 5.32 -0.43
C LEU A 227 15.21 5.06 1.01
N ILE A 228 14.41 5.51 1.96
CA ILE A 228 14.60 5.28 3.39
C ILE A 228 13.21 5.16 4.02
N ASN A 229 13.01 4.09 4.75
CA ASN A 229 11.85 3.92 5.61
C ASN A 229 12.37 3.44 6.98
N ILE A 230 12.14 4.23 8.01
CA ILE A 230 12.54 3.95 9.38
C ILE A 230 11.27 3.71 10.18
N ALA A 231 11.17 2.57 10.83
CA ALA A 231 10.10 2.28 11.77
C ALA A 231 10.71 1.85 13.11
N PHE A 232 10.36 2.57 14.14
CA PHE A 232 10.73 2.29 15.52
C PHE A 232 9.51 1.73 16.25
N LEU A 233 9.63 0.50 16.73
CA LEU A 233 8.64 -0.15 17.57
C LEU A 233 9.13 -0.13 19.00
N TYR A 234 8.30 0.39 19.89
CA TYR A 234 8.56 0.49 21.32
C TYR A 234 7.42 -0.14 22.10
N LEU A 235 7.76 -1.09 22.99
CA LEU A 235 6.81 -1.82 23.83
C LEU A 235 7.07 -1.51 25.32
N PRO A 236 6.62 -0.38 25.84
CA PRO A 236 6.92 0.02 27.21
C PRO A 236 6.24 -0.84 28.27
N ARG A 237 5.18 -1.55 27.91
CA ARG A 237 4.46 -2.42 28.83
C ARG A 237 3.96 -3.68 28.12
N ILE A 238 4.26 -4.82 28.70
CA ILE A 238 3.70 -6.12 28.37
C ILE A 238 3.03 -6.64 29.64
N SER A 239 1.81 -7.14 29.56
CA SER A 239 1.07 -7.71 30.69
C SER A 239 1.85 -8.87 31.31
N GLU A 240 1.93 -8.95 32.64
CA GLU A 240 2.65 -10.03 33.34
C GLU A 240 2.06 -11.40 32.98
N ARG A 241 0.72 -11.48 32.89
CA ARG A 241 0.04 -12.70 32.46
C ARG A 241 0.46 -13.12 31.06
N PHE A 242 0.53 -12.18 30.12
CA PHE A 242 1.00 -12.46 28.77
C PHE A 242 2.46 -12.94 28.76
N LYS A 243 3.31 -12.34 29.59
CA LYS A 243 4.70 -12.80 29.76
C LYS A 243 4.75 -14.24 30.30
N GLU A 244 3.95 -14.54 31.33
CA GLU A 244 3.91 -15.88 31.93
C GLU A 244 3.40 -16.92 30.94
N ASP A 245 2.28 -16.65 30.27
CA ASP A 245 1.64 -17.62 29.39
C ASP A 245 2.39 -17.85 28.07
N TYR A 246 3.02 -16.83 27.51
CA TYR A 246 3.57 -16.88 26.16
C TYR A 246 5.07 -16.64 26.05
N ILE A 247 5.69 -15.91 26.97
CA ILE A 247 7.13 -15.60 26.92
C ILE A 247 7.93 -16.53 27.82
N ASN A 248 7.50 -16.75 29.07
CA ASN A 248 8.24 -17.47 30.08
C ASN A 248 7.98 -18.99 30.07
N LYS A 249 6.73 -19.44 29.82
CA LYS A 249 6.38 -20.87 29.80
C LYS A 249 6.78 -21.60 28.52
N GLY A 250 6.94 -20.85 27.41
CA GLY A 250 7.36 -21.41 26.14
C GLY A 250 8.81 -21.05 25.84
N GLN A 251 9.60 -22.02 25.39
CA GLN A 251 10.90 -21.76 24.73
C GLN A 251 10.66 -21.06 23.35
N ASN A 252 9.73 -20.09 23.33
CA ASN A 252 9.30 -19.47 22.08
C ASN A 252 10.14 -18.25 21.76
N HIS A 253 11.29 -18.48 21.13
CA HIS A 253 12.18 -17.42 20.67
C HIS A 253 11.52 -16.41 19.72
N ILE A 254 10.44 -16.82 19.01
CA ILE A 254 9.69 -15.92 18.12
C ILE A 254 8.95 -14.87 18.95
N PHE A 255 8.31 -15.28 20.06
CA PHE A 255 7.65 -14.35 20.96
C PHE A 255 8.64 -13.41 21.63
N GLN A 256 9.71 -13.93 22.19
CA GLN A 256 10.76 -13.11 22.80
C GLN A 256 11.31 -12.09 21.81
N TYR A 257 11.47 -12.47 20.53
CA TYR A 257 11.96 -11.59 19.49
C TYR A 257 10.92 -10.54 19.06
N ASN A 258 9.65 -10.90 18.96
CA ASN A 258 8.59 -10.02 18.46
C ASN A 258 8.09 -9.01 19.50
N TYR A 259 8.28 -9.29 20.80
CA TYR A 259 7.88 -8.39 21.89
C TYR A 259 9.08 -7.66 22.52
N GLN A 260 10.02 -7.25 21.69
CA GLN A 260 11.15 -6.40 22.06
C GLN A 260 11.11 -5.11 21.24
N ASP A 261 11.68 -4.05 21.83
CA ASP A 261 11.92 -2.83 21.09
C ASP A 261 12.76 -3.10 19.85
N ARG A 262 12.37 -2.55 18.73
CA ARG A 262 13.02 -2.85 17.45
C ARG A 262 13.04 -1.67 16.52
N LEU A 263 14.16 -1.55 15.82
CA LEU A 263 14.35 -0.60 14.75
C LEU A 263 14.35 -1.35 13.41
N ILE A 264 13.50 -0.91 12.48
CA ILE A 264 13.46 -1.42 11.11
C ILE A 264 13.85 -0.27 10.19
N ILE A 265 15.00 -0.39 9.53
CA ILE A 265 15.45 0.58 8.53
C ILE A 265 15.52 -0.16 7.21
N ASN A 266 14.64 0.15 6.30
CA ASN A 266 14.55 -0.53 5.03
C ASN A 266 14.58 0.42 3.83
N MET A 267 14.93 -0.15 2.69
CA MET A 267 14.79 0.41 1.34
C MET A 267 13.90 -0.52 0.55
N GLY A 268 13.07 0.03 -0.33
CA GLY A 268 12.10 -0.77 -1.06
C GLY A 268 11.91 -0.32 -2.50
N TYR A 269 11.42 -1.25 -3.32
CA TYR A 269 10.96 -0.98 -4.67
C TYR A 269 9.65 -1.70 -4.92
N SER A 270 8.66 -0.96 -5.42
CA SER A 270 7.36 -1.51 -5.81
C SER A 270 7.09 -1.20 -7.29
N TYR A 271 6.66 -2.22 -8.00
CA TYR A 271 6.23 -2.18 -9.38
C TYR A 271 4.80 -2.67 -9.47
N ASN A 272 3.89 -1.84 -9.98
CA ASN A 272 2.51 -2.20 -10.21
C ASN A 272 2.16 -1.94 -11.69
N TYR A 273 1.85 -3.00 -12.42
CA TYR A 273 1.33 -2.92 -13.77
C TYR A 273 -0.17 -3.20 -13.78
N ASN A 274 -0.92 -2.39 -14.51
CA ASN A 274 -2.34 -2.64 -14.78
C ASN A 274 -2.62 -2.46 -16.28
N SER A 275 -3.12 -3.49 -16.92
CA SER A 275 -3.35 -3.48 -18.38
C SER A 275 -4.39 -2.46 -18.83
N VAL A 276 -5.34 -2.10 -17.96
CA VAL A 276 -6.43 -1.15 -18.26
C VAL A 276 -6.01 0.30 -18.02
N GLY A 277 -4.97 0.54 -17.20
CA GLY A 277 -4.53 1.89 -16.84
C GLY A 277 -5.47 2.62 -15.90
N GLY A 278 -5.34 3.95 -15.78
CA GLY A 278 -6.07 4.80 -14.83
C GLY A 278 -7.59 4.91 -15.01
N SER A 279 -8.19 4.23 -15.99
CA SER A 279 -9.64 4.25 -16.26
C SER A 279 -10.46 3.22 -15.48
N ILE A 280 -10.00 2.78 -14.31
CA ILE A 280 -10.71 1.74 -13.52
C ILE A 280 -11.86 2.32 -12.69
N ILE A 281 -12.51 3.33 -13.13
CA ILE A 281 -13.76 3.74 -12.51
C ILE A 281 -14.88 3.16 -13.34
N ASN A 282 -15.59 2.18 -12.77
CA ASN A 282 -16.86 1.63 -13.23
C ASN A 282 -16.81 0.53 -14.29
N ASN A 283 -16.31 -0.66 -13.96
CA ASN A 283 -16.97 -1.93 -14.32
C ASN A 283 -16.09 -3.14 -14.06
N THR A 284 -16.23 -3.74 -12.91
CA THR A 284 -15.48 -4.95 -12.49
C THR A 284 -15.70 -6.18 -13.39
N ILE A 285 -16.69 -6.14 -14.29
CA ILE A 285 -16.96 -7.25 -15.23
C ILE A 285 -16.64 -6.86 -16.69
N ALA A 286 -16.28 -5.62 -16.96
CA ALA A 286 -16.39 -5.06 -18.33
C ALA A 286 -15.23 -5.38 -19.28
N SER A 287 -14.05 -5.83 -18.82
CA SER A 287 -12.92 -6.03 -19.74
C SER A 287 -11.98 -7.15 -19.31
N ASN A 288 -11.36 -7.78 -20.31
CA ASN A 288 -10.17 -8.59 -20.07
C ASN A 288 -9.08 -7.71 -19.48
N SER A 289 -8.67 -8.01 -18.26
CA SER A 289 -7.66 -7.21 -17.57
C SER A 289 -6.69 -8.10 -16.81
N TYR A 290 -5.47 -7.64 -16.67
CA TYR A 290 -4.51 -8.28 -15.78
C TYR A 290 -3.67 -7.23 -15.07
N SER A 291 -3.21 -7.60 -13.89
CA SER A 291 -2.30 -6.80 -13.09
C SER A 291 -1.15 -7.64 -12.57
N ILE A 292 0.02 -7.01 -12.49
CA ILE A 292 1.24 -7.59 -11.93
C ILE A 292 1.71 -6.63 -10.85
N ARG A 293 1.96 -7.17 -9.66
CA ARG A 293 2.58 -6.43 -8.56
C ARG A 293 3.84 -7.15 -8.15
N PHE A 294 4.91 -6.40 -8.05
CA PHE A 294 6.18 -6.86 -7.50
C PHE A 294 6.63 -5.90 -6.42
N ASN A 295 6.96 -6.41 -5.24
CA ASN A 295 7.52 -5.65 -4.13
C ASN A 295 8.83 -6.29 -3.71
N PHE A 296 9.83 -5.47 -3.51
CA PHE A 296 11.14 -5.87 -2.97
C PHE A 296 11.50 -4.95 -1.81
N GLU A 297 11.96 -5.52 -0.71
CA GLU A 297 12.36 -4.78 0.49
C GLU A 297 13.68 -5.36 1.01
N SER A 298 14.61 -4.46 1.33
CA SER A 298 15.93 -4.77 1.89
C SER A 298 16.10 -3.99 3.19
N ALA A 299 16.18 -4.67 4.31
CA ALA A 299 16.27 -4.05 5.64
C ALA A 299 17.62 -4.29 6.30
N GLY A 300 18.12 -3.27 7.02
CA GLY A 300 19.27 -3.33 7.90
C GLY A 300 20.63 -3.47 7.23
N ASN A 301 20.71 -3.64 5.91
CA ASN A 301 21.98 -3.93 5.22
C ASN A 301 22.97 -2.77 5.27
N VAL A 302 22.50 -1.56 5.04
CA VAL A 302 23.34 -0.35 5.14
C VAL A 302 23.83 -0.17 6.58
N MET A 303 22.94 -0.35 7.56
CA MET A 303 23.30 -0.23 8.97
C MET A 303 24.29 -1.31 9.41
N TYR A 304 24.13 -2.54 8.90
CA TYR A 304 25.08 -3.62 9.19
C TYR A 304 26.48 -3.32 8.62
N ALA A 305 26.55 -2.81 7.39
CA ALA A 305 27.82 -2.41 6.80
C ALA A 305 28.48 -1.26 7.58
N LEU A 306 27.71 -0.25 7.97
CA LEU A 306 28.19 0.87 8.80
C LEU A 306 28.62 0.41 10.20
N SER A 307 27.85 -0.46 10.86
CA SER A 307 28.20 -1.00 12.18
C SER A 307 29.50 -1.77 12.15
N LYS A 308 29.71 -2.58 11.08
CA LYS A 308 30.93 -3.33 10.88
C LYS A 308 32.14 -2.42 10.59
N ALA A 309 31.97 -1.42 9.71
CA ALA A 309 33.01 -0.46 9.37
C ALA A 309 33.46 0.40 10.57
N ALA A 310 32.50 0.78 11.43
CA ALA A 310 32.76 1.55 12.64
C ALA A 310 33.18 0.69 13.86
N ASN A 311 33.37 -0.62 13.68
CA ASN A 311 33.74 -1.58 14.75
C ASN A 311 32.83 -1.49 15.98
N ILE A 312 31.51 -1.30 15.78
CA ILE A 312 30.52 -1.26 16.86
C ILE A 312 30.51 -2.63 17.56
N ARG A 313 30.50 -2.64 18.88
CA ARG A 313 30.38 -3.88 19.66
C ARG A 313 28.96 -4.42 19.61
N LYS A 314 28.81 -5.73 19.46
CA LYS A 314 27.54 -6.41 19.55
C LYS A 314 27.07 -6.48 20.99
N ASN A 315 25.74 -6.51 21.18
CA ASN A 315 25.11 -6.72 22.48
C ASN A 315 25.28 -8.18 22.97
N SER A 316 24.77 -8.50 24.16
CA SER A 316 24.81 -9.84 24.76
C SER A 316 24.18 -10.92 23.89
N ASN A 317 23.24 -10.56 23.01
CA ASN A 317 22.55 -11.48 22.10
C ASN A 317 23.32 -11.70 20.78
N GLY A 318 24.47 -11.04 20.60
CA GLY A 318 25.27 -11.08 19.38
C GLY A 318 24.76 -10.20 18.26
N GLU A 319 23.89 -9.23 18.54
CA GLU A 319 23.28 -8.31 17.58
C GLU A 319 23.92 -6.92 17.65
N TYR A 320 24.06 -6.24 16.52
CA TYR A 320 24.37 -4.82 16.51
C TYR A 320 23.12 -4.01 16.89
N ALA A 321 23.31 -2.94 17.65
CA ALA A 321 22.26 -2.07 18.12
C ALA A 321 22.59 -0.60 17.85
N ILE A 322 21.56 0.21 17.60
CA ILE A 322 21.62 1.67 17.48
C ILE A 322 20.91 2.23 18.71
N LEU A 323 21.59 3.08 19.46
CA LEU A 323 21.08 3.61 20.74
C LEU A 323 20.56 2.51 21.69
N GLY A 324 21.22 1.35 21.72
CA GLY A 324 20.81 0.20 22.54
C GLY A 324 19.70 -0.67 21.94
N ILE A 325 19.12 -0.31 20.79
CA ILE A 325 18.00 -1.01 20.18
C ILE A 325 18.50 -1.83 18.97
N PRO A 326 18.27 -3.15 18.94
CA PRO A 326 18.67 -3.98 17.82
C PRO A 326 17.83 -3.67 16.58
N TYR A 327 18.48 -3.67 15.42
CA TYR A 327 17.80 -3.48 14.15
C TYR A 327 17.59 -4.78 13.40
N ALA A 328 16.48 -4.87 12.68
CA ALA A 328 16.15 -6.01 11.83
C ALA A 328 17.01 -6.01 10.56
N GLN A 329 17.44 -7.22 10.13
CA GLN A 329 18.15 -7.42 8.86
C GLN A 329 17.51 -8.56 8.08
N TYR A 330 16.92 -8.25 6.92
CA TYR A 330 16.24 -9.21 6.06
C TYR A 330 16.15 -8.74 4.62
N LEU A 331 15.85 -9.68 3.72
CA LEU A 331 15.36 -9.44 2.37
C LEU A 331 13.93 -9.97 2.27
N LYS A 332 13.05 -9.23 1.62
CA LYS A 332 11.66 -9.62 1.37
C LYS A 332 11.30 -9.34 -0.08
N GLY A 333 10.72 -10.34 -0.73
CA GLY A 333 10.22 -10.26 -2.10
C GLY A 333 8.80 -10.78 -2.18
N GLU A 334 7.94 -10.07 -2.92
CA GLU A 334 6.55 -10.44 -3.17
C GLU A 334 6.23 -10.28 -4.65
N PHE A 335 5.49 -11.24 -5.17
CA PHE A 335 4.96 -11.20 -6.52
C PHE A 335 3.50 -11.60 -6.49
N ASP A 336 2.64 -10.76 -7.09
CA ASP A 336 1.22 -11.01 -7.26
C ASP A 336 0.83 -10.85 -8.72
N PHE A 337 0.07 -11.80 -9.22
CA PHE A 337 -0.55 -11.78 -10.53
C PHE A 337 -2.05 -11.94 -10.39
N ALA A 338 -2.82 -11.04 -10.98
CA ALA A 338 -4.26 -11.18 -11.06
C ALA A 338 -4.71 -10.98 -12.51
N LYS A 339 -5.65 -11.81 -12.97
CA LYS A 339 -6.21 -11.78 -14.31
C LYS A 339 -7.72 -11.94 -14.26
N ASN A 340 -8.43 -11.08 -14.96
CA ASN A 340 -9.85 -11.19 -15.18
C ASN A 340 -10.10 -11.50 -16.67
N ILE A 341 -10.83 -12.57 -16.95
CA ILE A 341 -11.20 -13.00 -18.31
C ILE A 341 -12.71 -12.90 -18.41
N ARG A 342 -13.18 -12.00 -19.26
CA ARG A 342 -14.58 -11.90 -19.60
C ARG A 342 -14.95 -12.97 -20.65
N ILE A 343 -15.92 -13.80 -20.33
CA ILE A 343 -16.49 -14.76 -21.28
C ILE A 343 -17.56 -14.07 -22.12
N ASP A 344 -18.52 -13.43 -21.45
CA ASP A 344 -19.60 -12.68 -22.05
C ASP A 344 -20.02 -11.48 -21.17
N TYR A 345 -21.19 -10.87 -21.44
CA TYR A 345 -21.66 -9.71 -20.68
C TYR A 345 -22.12 -10.04 -19.26
N ARG A 346 -22.34 -11.32 -18.93
CA ARG A 346 -22.73 -11.80 -17.59
C ARG A 346 -21.62 -12.53 -16.87
N ASN A 347 -20.74 -13.21 -17.60
CA ASN A 347 -19.86 -14.24 -17.06
C ASN A 347 -18.39 -13.85 -17.18
N SER A 348 -17.62 -14.10 -16.14
CA SER A 348 -16.17 -13.89 -16.12
C SER A 348 -15.46 -14.89 -15.21
N PHE A 349 -14.18 -15.15 -15.50
CA PHE A 349 -13.25 -15.80 -14.58
C PHE A 349 -12.28 -14.78 -14.01
N ALA A 350 -12.02 -14.89 -12.73
CA ALA A 350 -10.95 -14.18 -12.05
C ALA A 350 -9.92 -15.17 -11.53
N PHE A 351 -8.65 -14.90 -11.79
CA PHE A 351 -7.50 -15.68 -11.35
C PHE A 351 -6.61 -14.80 -10.51
N HIS A 352 -6.08 -15.34 -9.43
CA HIS A 352 -5.05 -14.73 -8.63
C HIS A 352 -3.98 -15.75 -8.28
N ALA A 353 -2.72 -15.34 -8.29
CA ALA A 353 -1.58 -16.11 -7.80
C ALA A 353 -0.59 -15.18 -7.13
N GLY A 354 -0.19 -15.52 -5.92
CA GLY A 354 0.74 -14.75 -5.12
C GLY A 354 1.85 -15.61 -4.54
N VAL A 355 3.06 -15.07 -4.50
CA VAL A 355 4.21 -15.65 -3.80
C VAL A 355 4.93 -14.59 -3.02
N GLY A 356 5.30 -14.88 -1.79
CA GLY A 356 6.09 -14.02 -0.93
C GLY A 356 7.18 -14.80 -0.21
N ILE A 357 8.36 -14.22 -0.11
CA ILE A 357 9.51 -14.80 0.59
C ILE A 357 10.18 -13.69 1.39
N ALA A 358 10.43 -13.94 2.68
CA ALA A 358 11.14 -13.05 3.58
C ALA A 358 12.26 -13.83 4.29
N VAL A 359 13.51 -13.45 4.07
CA VAL A 359 14.68 -14.18 4.58
C VAL A 359 15.41 -13.34 5.61
N PRO A 360 15.40 -13.72 6.91
CA PRO A 360 16.19 -13.07 7.94
C PRO A 360 17.63 -13.58 7.91
N TYR A 361 18.59 -12.68 8.09
CA TYR A 361 20.02 -13.02 8.14
C TYR A 361 20.83 -11.98 8.93
N GLY A 362 22.11 -12.25 9.10
CA GLY A 362 23.07 -11.31 9.71
C GLY A 362 22.68 -10.90 11.12
N ASN A 363 22.11 -9.71 11.28
CA ASN A 363 21.70 -9.15 12.56
C ASN A 363 20.33 -9.66 13.07
N ALA A 364 19.57 -10.37 12.25
CA ALA A 364 18.25 -10.86 12.61
C ALA A 364 18.17 -12.39 12.55
N LYS A 365 17.58 -13.00 13.57
CA LYS A 365 17.33 -14.45 13.64
C LYS A 365 15.95 -14.81 13.05
N THR A 366 14.99 -13.91 13.16
CA THR A 366 13.62 -14.06 12.67
C THR A 366 13.17 -12.80 11.96
N ILE A 367 12.12 -12.89 11.13
CA ILE A 367 11.47 -11.73 10.54
C ILE A 367 10.63 -11.04 11.62
N PRO A 368 10.65 -9.69 11.73
CA PRO A 368 9.69 -8.95 12.56
C PRO A 368 8.25 -9.34 12.23
N PHE A 369 7.41 -9.46 13.24
CA PHE A 369 6.01 -9.89 13.10
C PHE A 369 5.23 -9.07 12.06
N GLU A 370 5.48 -7.77 12.01
CA GLU A 370 4.87 -6.83 11.06
C GLU A 370 5.24 -7.11 9.60
N LYS A 371 6.27 -7.91 9.37
CA LYS A 371 6.79 -8.28 8.06
C LYS A 371 6.57 -9.75 7.70
N GLN A 372 6.09 -10.56 8.65
CA GLN A 372 5.73 -11.96 8.41
C GLN A 372 4.45 -12.09 7.58
N TYR A 373 4.30 -13.26 6.98
CA TYR A 373 3.11 -13.61 6.21
C TYR A 373 2.10 -14.37 7.06
N PHE A 374 0.83 -14.18 6.71
CA PHE A 374 -0.30 -14.86 7.29
C PHE A 374 -1.19 -15.42 6.17
N SER A 375 -1.95 -16.47 6.46
CA SER A 375 -2.91 -17.06 5.53
C SER A 375 -4.27 -17.30 6.19
N GLY A 376 -5.32 -17.43 5.37
CA GLY A 376 -6.71 -17.51 5.77
C GLY A 376 -7.45 -16.17 5.64
N GLY A 377 -8.78 -16.24 5.72
CA GLY A 377 -9.69 -15.09 5.61
C GLY A 377 -10.12 -14.76 4.18
N ALA A 378 -10.95 -13.75 4.07
CA ALA A 378 -11.68 -13.38 2.84
C ALA A 378 -10.81 -13.02 1.63
N ASN A 379 -9.55 -12.67 1.83
CA ASN A 379 -8.61 -12.26 0.78
C ASN A 379 -7.45 -13.23 0.56
N SER A 380 -7.53 -14.44 1.13
CA SER A 380 -6.55 -15.51 0.97
C SER A 380 -7.30 -16.84 0.77
N VAL A 381 -7.12 -17.83 1.62
CA VAL A 381 -7.82 -19.11 1.53
C VAL A 381 -9.10 -19.07 2.38
N ARG A 382 -10.26 -18.88 1.75
CA ARG A 382 -11.55 -18.55 2.39
C ARG A 382 -12.19 -19.66 3.24
N GLY A 383 -11.61 -20.85 3.29
CA GLY A 383 -12.03 -21.94 4.18
C GLY A 383 -11.51 -21.80 5.63
N TRP A 384 -10.63 -20.85 5.90
CA TRP A 384 -10.04 -20.59 7.21
C TRP A 384 -10.32 -19.18 7.66
N SER A 385 -10.42 -18.97 8.96
CA SER A 385 -10.49 -17.65 9.56
C SER A 385 -9.19 -16.86 9.30
N VAL A 386 -9.22 -15.55 9.51
CA VAL A 386 -8.04 -14.70 9.36
C VAL A 386 -6.92 -15.19 10.27
N ARG A 387 -5.73 -15.46 9.71
CA ARG A 387 -4.54 -15.96 10.42
C ARG A 387 -4.74 -17.34 11.07
N ASP A 388 -5.56 -18.19 10.51
CA ASP A 388 -5.87 -19.51 11.06
C ASP A 388 -5.32 -20.67 10.21
N LEU A 389 -4.50 -20.38 9.18
CA LEU A 389 -3.91 -21.37 8.31
C LEU A 389 -2.39 -21.38 8.39
N GLY A 390 -1.81 -22.55 8.66
CA GLY A 390 -0.37 -22.79 8.65
C GLY A 390 0.36 -22.34 9.92
N PRO A 391 1.70 -22.34 9.91
CA PRO A 391 2.58 -22.68 8.77
C PRO A 391 2.65 -24.19 8.49
N GLY A 392 2.73 -24.54 7.21
CA GLY A 392 2.87 -25.93 6.75
C GLY A 392 1.73 -26.84 7.24
N SER A 393 2.08 -27.92 7.97
CA SER A 393 1.12 -28.83 8.62
C SER A 393 0.85 -28.48 10.10
N PHE A 394 1.27 -27.33 10.59
CA PHE A 394 0.98 -26.91 11.95
C PHE A 394 -0.52 -26.67 12.16
N ALA A 395 -1.12 -27.38 13.12
CA ALA A 395 -2.57 -27.33 13.38
C ALA A 395 -3.02 -26.07 14.15
N GLY A 396 -2.06 -25.24 14.59
CA GLY A 396 -2.35 -24.16 15.53
C GLY A 396 -2.44 -24.63 16.98
N ASN A 397 -2.32 -23.70 17.90
CA ASN A 397 -2.43 -23.95 19.34
C ASN A 397 -3.38 -22.93 20.01
N GLY A 398 -4.25 -22.30 19.21
CA GLY A 398 -5.14 -21.22 19.67
C GLY A 398 -4.46 -19.86 19.75
N ASN A 399 -3.16 -19.78 19.43
CA ASN A 399 -2.41 -18.54 19.42
C ASN A 399 -2.16 -18.07 17.98
N LEU A 400 -2.85 -17.02 17.56
CA LEU A 400 -2.74 -16.45 16.21
C LEU A 400 -1.33 -15.97 15.82
N LEU A 401 -0.46 -15.72 16.81
CA LEU A 401 0.91 -15.28 16.58
C LEU A 401 1.82 -16.41 16.10
N ASP A 402 1.52 -17.65 16.47
CA ASP A 402 2.24 -18.84 16.00
C ASP A 402 1.84 -19.21 14.56
N GLN A 403 0.74 -18.64 14.05
CA GLN A 403 0.27 -18.87 12.69
C GLN A 403 0.81 -17.80 11.72
N SER A 404 2.12 -17.67 11.73
CA SER A 404 2.88 -16.76 10.86
C SER A 404 4.01 -17.50 10.15
N GLY A 405 4.46 -16.98 9.00
CA GLY A 405 5.49 -17.61 8.20
C GLY A 405 6.38 -16.63 7.46
N ASP A 406 7.47 -17.14 6.92
CA ASP A 406 8.48 -16.42 6.14
C ASP A 406 8.25 -16.58 4.64
N ILE A 407 7.50 -17.61 4.23
CA ILE A 407 7.13 -17.91 2.85
C ILE A 407 5.61 -17.98 2.76
N LYS A 408 5.03 -17.46 1.68
CA LYS A 408 3.61 -17.52 1.37
C LYS A 408 3.41 -17.94 -0.07
N LEU A 409 2.47 -18.87 -0.30
CA LEU A 409 1.92 -19.18 -1.61
C LEU A 409 0.41 -19.10 -1.49
N ASP A 410 -0.24 -18.41 -2.42
CA ASP A 410 -1.69 -18.42 -2.56
C ASP A 410 -2.10 -18.31 -4.02
N ALA A 411 -3.20 -18.99 -4.34
CA ALA A 411 -3.84 -18.97 -5.65
C ALA A 411 -5.34 -19.05 -5.49
N SER A 412 -6.07 -18.38 -6.35
CA SER A 412 -7.53 -18.51 -6.42
C SER A 412 -8.03 -18.49 -7.84
N ILE A 413 -9.10 -19.25 -8.08
CA ILE A 413 -9.87 -19.24 -9.30
C ILE A 413 -11.31 -19.01 -8.92
N GLU A 414 -11.95 -18.02 -9.54
CA GLU A 414 -13.31 -17.65 -9.23
C GLU A 414 -14.10 -17.41 -10.51
N TYR A 415 -15.17 -18.17 -10.70
CA TYR A 415 -16.18 -17.92 -11.72
C TYR A 415 -17.23 -16.96 -11.16
N ARG A 416 -17.53 -15.91 -11.89
CA ARG A 416 -18.50 -14.87 -11.54
C ARG A 416 -19.59 -14.78 -12.60
N SER A 417 -20.85 -14.73 -12.16
CA SER A 417 -21.99 -14.57 -13.03
C SER A 417 -22.94 -13.49 -12.51
N LYS A 418 -23.38 -12.58 -13.38
CA LYS A 418 -24.46 -11.65 -13.08
C LYS A 418 -25.78 -12.43 -13.02
N LEU A 419 -26.47 -12.34 -11.89
CA LEU A 419 -27.75 -13.02 -11.68
C LEU A 419 -28.89 -12.12 -12.16
N PHE A 420 -29.43 -11.33 -11.28
CA PHE A 420 -30.49 -10.36 -11.54
C PHE A 420 -30.17 -9.05 -10.83
N TRP A 421 -30.74 -7.97 -11.33
CA TRP A 421 -30.52 -6.60 -10.82
C TRP A 421 -29.02 -6.31 -10.64
N LYS A 422 -28.57 -6.05 -9.43
CA LYS A 422 -27.18 -5.78 -9.03
C LYS A 422 -26.50 -6.97 -8.34
N PHE A 423 -27.17 -8.12 -8.30
CA PHE A 423 -26.60 -9.33 -7.70
C PHE A 423 -25.70 -10.09 -8.67
N GLN A 424 -24.58 -10.57 -8.13
CA GLN A 424 -23.64 -11.44 -8.80
C GLN A 424 -23.37 -12.67 -7.93
N GLY A 425 -23.46 -13.84 -8.52
CA GLY A 425 -23.03 -15.10 -7.91
C GLY A 425 -21.58 -15.39 -8.24
N ALA A 426 -20.90 -16.06 -7.33
CA ALA A 426 -19.54 -16.56 -7.57
C ALA A 426 -19.39 -18.00 -7.05
N VAL A 427 -18.56 -18.77 -7.75
CA VAL A 427 -18.05 -20.07 -7.30
C VAL A 427 -16.54 -19.95 -7.29
N PHE A 428 -15.88 -20.40 -6.22
CA PHE A 428 -14.45 -20.25 -6.10
C PHE A 428 -13.74 -21.49 -5.57
N ILE A 429 -12.46 -21.57 -5.91
CA ILE A 429 -11.50 -22.51 -5.35
C ILE A 429 -10.27 -21.68 -4.98
N ASP A 430 -9.85 -21.77 -3.73
CA ASP A 430 -8.65 -21.15 -3.20
C ASP A 430 -7.66 -22.21 -2.77
N ALA A 431 -6.38 -21.99 -3.00
CA ALA A 431 -5.31 -22.86 -2.58
C ALA A 431 -4.14 -22.04 -2.05
N GLY A 432 -3.52 -22.50 -0.97
CA GLY A 432 -2.35 -21.78 -0.44
C GLY A 432 -1.91 -22.27 0.94
N ASN A 433 -0.81 -21.74 1.40
CA ASN A 433 -0.32 -21.89 2.75
C ASN A 433 0.82 -20.90 3.01
N ILE A 434 1.31 -20.87 4.25
CA ILE A 434 2.55 -20.20 4.66
C ILE A 434 3.52 -21.24 5.22
N TRP A 435 4.81 -20.91 5.25
CA TRP A 435 5.86 -21.76 5.83
C TRP A 435 6.91 -20.87 6.49
N THR A 436 7.64 -21.46 7.42
CA THR A 436 8.86 -20.88 7.98
C THR A 436 10.10 -21.37 7.23
N ILE A 437 11.14 -20.56 7.17
CA ILE A 437 12.44 -20.96 6.61
C ILE A 437 13.22 -21.80 7.64
N ARG A 438 13.07 -21.45 8.92
CA ARG A 438 13.75 -22.13 10.04
C ARG A 438 12.79 -22.99 10.82
N SER A 439 13.32 -24.03 11.46
CA SER A 439 12.55 -24.88 12.37
C SER A 439 12.37 -24.20 13.71
N TYR A 440 11.13 -24.17 14.19
CA TYR A 440 10.76 -23.67 15.51
C TYR A 440 10.02 -24.76 16.28
N ALA A 441 10.37 -24.94 17.56
CA ALA A 441 9.77 -25.99 18.38
C ALA A 441 8.26 -25.82 18.59
N ASN A 442 7.79 -24.59 18.59
CA ASN A 442 6.37 -24.22 18.72
C ASN A 442 5.56 -24.30 17.41
N GLN A 443 6.21 -24.59 16.28
CA GLN A 443 5.58 -24.72 14.97
C GLN A 443 6.02 -26.04 14.28
N PRO A 444 5.74 -27.20 14.86
CA PRO A 444 6.12 -28.48 14.26
C PRO A 444 5.46 -28.66 12.90
N GLY A 445 6.24 -29.07 11.90
CA GLY A 445 5.75 -29.23 10.52
C GLY A 445 5.66 -27.93 9.72
N GLY A 446 6.03 -26.76 10.32
CA GLY A 446 5.95 -25.45 9.68
C GLY A 446 7.04 -25.13 8.66
N VAL A 447 8.14 -25.89 8.63
CA VAL A 447 9.31 -25.61 7.78
C VAL A 447 9.03 -25.94 6.31
N PHE A 448 9.37 -25.01 5.43
CA PHE A 448 9.30 -25.23 3.98
C PHE A 448 10.32 -26.28 3.53
N LYS A 449 9.85 -27.27 2.77
CA LYS A 449 10.68 -28.28 2.12
C LYS A 449 10.20 -28.51 0.70
N PHE A 450 11.11 -28.41 -0.29
CA PHE A 450 10.78 -28.58 -1.71
C PHE A 450 10.19 -29.96 -2.06
N ASP A 451 10.55 -31.01 -1.30
CA ASP A 451 10.09 -32.37 -1.50
C ASP A 451 8.67 -32.64 -0.98
N ARG A 452 8.10 -31.73 -0.16
CA ARG A 452 6.81 -31.97 0.51
C ARG A 452 5.88 -30.77 0.62
N PHE A 453 6.29 -29.54 0.25
CA PHE A 453 5.45 -28.35 0.39
C PHE A 453 4.08 -28.51 -0.32
N TYR A 454 4.04 -29.19 -1.49
CA TYR A 454 2.83 -29.43 -2.26
C TYR A 454 1.80 -30.30 -1.51
N LYS A 455 2.24 -31.16 -0.57
CA LYS A 455 1.36 -31.97 0.32
C LYS A 455 0.77 -31.13 1.45
N GLN A 456 1.35 -29.95 1.70
CA GLN A 456 0.93 -29.02 2.74
C GLN A 456 0.10 -27.85 2.19
N ILE A 457 -0.28 -27.88 0.92
CA ILE A 457 -1.17 -26.87 0.35
C ILE A 457 -2.59 -27.12 0.84
N ALA A 458 -3.14 -26.13 1.52
CA ALA A 458 -4.55 -26.11 1.90
C ALA A 458 -5.42 -25.74 0.69
N VAL A 459 -6.57 -26.36 0.58
CA VAL A 459 -7.54 -26.06 -0.50
C VAL A 459 -8.90 -25.79 0.11
N ALA A 460 -9.53 -24.70 -0.31
CA ALA A 460 -10.91 -24.34 0.02
C ALA A 460 -11.73 -24.20 -1.26
N TYR A 461 -13.02 -24.40 -1.14
CA TYR A 461 -14.00 -24.11 -2.19
C TYR A 461 -15.22 -23.43 -1.58
N GLY A 462 -16.02 -22.76 -2.38
CA GLY A 462 -17.19 -22.11 -1.85
C GLY A 462 -18.01 -21.34 -2.87
N LEU A 463 -19.04 -20.71 -2.32
CA LEU A 463 -19.98 -19.88 -3.04
C LEU A 463 -19.89 -18.44 -2.51
N GLY A 464 -20.04 -17.48 -3.40
CA GLY A 464 -20.07 -16.07 -3.06
C GLY A 464 -21.30 -15.38 -3.65
N LEU A 465 -21.83 -14.44 -2.89
CA LEU A 465 -22.88 -13.52 -3.35
C LEU A 465 -22.34 -12.10 -3.23
N ARG A 466 -22.47 -11.33 -4.29
CA ARG A 466 -22.06 -9.93 -4.35
C ARG A 466 -23.24 -9.05 -4.71
N LEU A 467 -23.38 -7.93 -4.02
CA LEU A 467 -24.32 -6.87 -4.33
C LEU A 467 -23.52 -5.63 -4.71
N ASP A 468 -23.51 -5.31 -6.01
CA ASP A 468 -22.80 -4.16 -6.57
C ASP A 468 -23.73 -2.94 -6.60
N LEU A 469 -23.50 -2.01 -5.68
CA LEU A 469 -24.29 -0.78 -5.53
C LEU A 469 -23.63 0.44 -6.20
N ASP A 470 -22.74 0.23 -7.19
CA ASP A 470 -21.96 1.19 -7.97
C ASP A 470 -20.88 1.94 -7.18
N PHE A 471 -21.16 2.37 -5.95
CA PHE A 471 -20.22 3.09 -5.07
C PHE A 471 -19.60 2.18 -3.98
N PHE A 472 -20.21 1.03 -3.70
CA PHE A 472 -19.59 -0.04 -2.90
C PHE A 472 -20.17 -1.42 -3.28
N ILE A 473 -19.41 -2.46 -2.98
CA ILE A 473 -19.80 -3.85 -3.21
C ILE A 473 -19.88 -4.57 -1.87
N LEU A 474 -21.06 -5.08 -1.53
CA LEU A 474 -21.21 -6.03 -0.43
C LEU A 474 -20.90 -7.44 -0.93
N ARG A 475 -20.03 -8.15 -0.21
CA ARG A 475 -19.60 -9.50 -0.55
C ARG A 475 -19.85 -10.45 0.63
N PHE A 476 -20.53 -11.53 0.35
CA PHE A 476 -20.78 -12.63 1.27
C PHE A 476 -20.21 -13.90 0.65
N ASP A 477 -19.17 -14.47 1.25
CA ASP A 477 -18.53 -15.70 0.80
C ASP A 477 -18.69 -16.78 1.87
N GLY A 478 -19.24 -17.95 1.47
CA GLY A 478 -19.26 -19.16 2.27
C GLY A 478 -18.18 -20.13 1.76
N GLY A 479 -17.11 -20.31 2.54
CA GLY A 479 -15.99 -21.18 2.19
C GLY A 479 -15.95 -22.44 3.04
N MET A 480 -15.64 -23.57 2.41
CA MET A 480 -15.47 -24.87 3.05
C MET A 480 -14.06 -25.41 2.77
N LYS A 481 -13.49 -26.13 3.72
CA LYS A 481 -12.17 -26.77 3.61
C LYS A 481 -12.31 -28.02 2.72
N ALA A 482 -11.52 -28.10 1.65
CA ALA A 482 -11.41 -29.29 0.82
C ALA A 482 -10.23 -30.15 1.23
N VAL A 483 -9.06 -29.54 1.44
CA VAL A 483 -7.83 -30.18 1.92
C VAL A 483 -7.31 -29.39 3.11
N ASN A 484 -7.14 -30.05 4.24
CA ASN A 484 -6.58 -29.44 5.45
C ASN A 484 -5.23 -30.12 5.80
N PRO A 485 -4.10 -29.45 5.56
CA PRO A 485 -2.78 -30.04 5.77
C PRO A 485 -2.39 -30.22 7.23
N ALA A 486 -3.15 -29.67 8.15
CA ALA A 486 -2.89 -29.75 9.58
C ALA A 486 -3.14 -31.15 10.18
N TYR A 487 -3.86 -32.00 9.45
CA TYR A 487 -4.24 -33.34 9.91
C TYR A 487 -3.71 -34.42 8.98
N GLU A 488 -3.26 -35.54 9.55
CA GLU A 488 -2.77 -36.70 8.80
C GLU A 488 -3.88 -37.74 8.55
N THR A 489 -4.90 -37.75 9.41
CA THR A 489 -6.04 -38.68 9.28
C THR A 489 -6.84 -38.36 8.02
N ARG A 490 -7.07 -39.35 7.16
CA ARG A 490 -7.73 -39.18 5.85
C ARG A 490 -9.05 -38.39 5.92
N LYS A 491 -9.86 -38.61 6.96
CA LYS A 491 -11.14 -37.91 7.16
C LYS A 491 -10.97 -36.40 7.43
N GLU A 492 -9.97 -36.05 8.21
CA GLU A 492 -9.70 -34.67 8.62
C GLU A 492 -8.83 -33.96 7.60
N HIS A 493 -7.95 -34.69 6.92
CA HIS A 493 -7.14 -34.16 5.83
C HIS A 493 -7.98 -33.82 4.59
N PHE A 494 -9.04 -34.60 4.30
CA PHE A 494 -9.95 -34.38 3.19
C PHE A 494 -11.39 -34.14 3.67
N PRO A 495 -11.71 -33.00 4.31
CA PRO A 495 -13.07 -32.70 4.78
C PRO A 495 -14.12 -32.71 3.68
N ILE A 496 -13.74 -32.50 2.41
CA ILE A 496 -14.66 -32.56 1.25
C ILE A 496 -15.35 -33.91 1.13
N ILE A 497 -14.70 -35.01 1.56
CA ILE A 497 -15.25 -36.36 1.50
C ILE A 497 -16.18 -36.62 2.69
N HIS A 498 -15.99 -35.93 3.81
CA HIS A 498 -16.77 -36.06 5.03
C HIS A 498 -17.10 -34.66 5.58
N PRO A 499 -17.99 -33.91 4.91
CA PRO A 499 -18.28 -32.54 5.33
C PRO A 499 -18.96 -32.52 6.71
N LYS A 500 -18.35 -31.80 7.65
CA LYS A 500 -18.97 -31.46 8.93
C LYS A 500 -19.66 -30.10 8.76
N PHE A 501 -20.96 -30.04 9.01
CA PHE A 501 -21.75 -28.80 8.93
C PHE A 501 -21.91 -28.12 10.31
N SER A 502 -21.22 -28.62 11.35
CA SER A 502 -21.22 -27.98 12.67
C SER A 502 -20.13 -26.92 12.76
N ARG A 503 -20.45 -25.79 13.37
CA ARG A 503 -19.45 -24.84 13.86
C ARG A 503 -18.75 -25.51 15.05
N ASP A 504 -17.53 -25.97 14.87
CA ASP A 504 -16.60 -26.28 15.94
C ASP A 504 -15.40 -25.34 15.83
#